data_7acf3d2df0a6afc1152f4c634fa4632a
#
_entry.id   7acf3d2df0a6afc1152f4c634fa4632a
#
_cell.length_a   1.000
_cell.length_b   1.000
_cell.length_c   1.000
_cell.angle_alpha   90.00
_cell.angle_beta   90.00
_cell.angle_gamma   90.00
#
_symmetry.space_group_name_H-M   'P 1'
#
loop_
_entity.id
_entity.type
_entity.pdbx_description
1 polymer ?
#
loop_
_entity_poly.entity_id
_entity_poly.type
_entity_poly.pdbx_seq_one_letter_code
_entity_poly.pdbx_strand_id
1 'polypeptide(L)'
;MTEKKIREVIDKFAEEAKKIYGIKLEGLIFYGSCARGDFQNDSDIDILILLNVPLEDISSERNRILDISDKLDLEYDVVLAPVVQNYELYQKYIPVSSFYQNVEREGVKIA
;
A
#
# COMPACT_ATOMS: atom_id res chain seq x y z
N MET A 1 5.62 -17.56 5.92
CA MET A 1 5.49 -16.14 6.25
C MET A 1 4.77 -16.00 7.58
N THR A 2 5.20 -15.09 8.45
CA THR A 2 4.62 -14.91 9.78
C THR A 2 4.04 -13.51 9.92
N GLU A 3 3.15 -13.31 10.89
CA GLU A 3 2.61 -11.97 11.19
C GLU A 3 3.72 -10.99 11.57
N LYS A 4 4.72 -11.47 12.31
CA LYS A 4 5.88 -10.66 12.71
C LYS A 4 6.64 -10.15 11.49
N LYS A 5 6.90 -11.03 10.52
CA LYS A 5 7.60 -10.67 9.28
C LYS A 5 6.79 -9.66 8.47
N ILE A 6 5.49 -9.89 8.33
CA ILE A 6 4.60 -8.96 7.63
C ILE A 6 4.65 -7.59 8.27
N ARG A 7 4.59 -7.51 9.59
CA ARG A 7 4.64 -6.23 10.32
C ARG A 7 5.97 -5.51 10.09
N GLU A 8 7.08 -6.23 10.13
CA GLU A 8 8.40 -5.65 9.87
C GLU A 8 8.49 -5.05 8.46
N VAL A 9 7.97 -5.77 7.47
CA VAL A 9 7.97 -5.30 6.07
C VAL A 9 7.10 -4.05 5.93
N ILE A 10 5.90 -4.06 6.53
CA ILE A 10 4.97 -2.94 6.45
C ILE A 10 5.55 -1.70 7.15
N ASP A 11 6.16 -1.87 8.31
CA ASP A 11 6.78 -0.76 9.04
C ASP A 11 7.91 -0.14 8.22
N LYS A 12 8.72 -0.96 7.59
CA LYS A 12 9.82 -0.49 6.74
C LYS A 12 9.31 0.20 5.49
N PHE A 13 8.27 -0.37 4.86
CA PHE A 13 7.64 0.24 3.69
C PHE A 13 7.06 1.61 4.04
N ALA A 14 6.35 1.71 5.16
CA ALA A 14 5.76 2.97 5.62
C ALA A 14 6.83 4.03 5.88
N GLU A 15 7.93 3.64 6.51
CA GLU A 15 9.06 4.53 6.75
C GLU A 15 9.60 5.11 5.45
N GLU A 16 9.83 4.25 4.45
CA GLU A 16 10.34 4.67 3.15
C GLU A 16 9.34 5.54 2.37
N ALA A 17 8.06 5.18 2.41
CA ALA A 17 7.02 5.96 1.74
C ALA A 17 6.91 7.37 2.33
N LYS A 18 6.99 7.50 3.65
CA LYS A 18 6.97 8.79 4.32
C LYS A 18 8.16 9.66 3.93
N LYS A 19 9.33 9.06 3.76
CA LYS A 19 10.53 9.78 3.32
C LYS A 19 10.38 10.31 1.89
N ILE A 20 9.79 9.51 0.98
CA ILE A 20 9.65 9.90 -0.42
C ILE A 20 8.60 10.98 -0.59
N TYR A 21 7.43 10.77 0.02
CA TYR A 21 6.25 11.60 -0.30
C TYR A 21 6.02 12.75 0.68
N GLY A 22 6.46 12.61 1.92
CA GLY A 22 6.27 13.67 2.91
C GLY A 22 4.81 14.08 3.04
N ILE A 23 4.54 15.38 2.88
CA ILE A 23 3.18 15.94 3.01
C ILE A 23 2.24 15.50 1.89
N LYS A 24 2.76 14.98 0.79
CA LYS A 24 1.92 14.47 -0.31
C LYS A 24 1.27 13.14 0.03
N LEU A 25 1.74 12.45 1.06
CA LEU A 25 1.18 11.17 1.49
C LEU A 25 -0.09 11.43 2.32
N GLU A 26 -1.24 11.09 1.73
CA GLU A 26 -2.54 11.23 2.39
C GLU A 26 -2.97 9.97 3.13
N GLY A 27 -2.48 8.81 2.72
CA GLY A 27 -2.80 7.58 3.41
C GLY A 27 -2.02 6.39 2.93
N LEU A 28 -1.80 5.45 3.85
CA LEU A 28 -1.28 4.11 3.58
C LEU A 28 -2.24 3.13 4.21
N ILE A 29 -2.82 2.25 3.41
CA ILE A 29 -3.80 1.28 3.90
C ILE A 29 -3.32 -0.12 3.58
N PHE A 30 -3.11 -0.92 4.61
CA PHE A 30 -2.77 -2.33 4.51
C PHE A 30 -4.08 -3.12 4.44
N TYR A 31 -4.26 -3.94 3.39
CA TYR A 31 -5.52 -4.66 3.16
C TYR A 31 -5.24 -6.06 2.61
N GLY A 32 -6.29 -6.79 2.30
CA GLY A 32 -6.18 -8.12 1.72
C GLY A 32 -5.94 -9.22 2.75
N SER A 33 -5.54 -10.40 2.29
CA SER A 33 -5.43 -11.59 3.14
C SER A 33 -4.44 -11.43 4.28
N CYS A 34 -3.32 -10.74 4.04
CA CYS A 34 -2.33 -10.52 5.09
C CYS A 34 -2.89 -9.63 6.21
N ALA A 35 -3.71 -8.65 5.86
CA ALA A 35 -4.36 -7.77 6.85
C ALA A 35 -5.46 -8.50 7.61
N ARG A 36 -6.20 -9.38 6.95
CA ARG A 36 -7.27 -10.18 7.59
C ARG A 36 -6.74 -11.29 8.46
N GLY A 37 -5.49 -11.73 8.25
CA GLY A 37 -4.91 -12.84 8.98
C GLY A 37 -5.15 -14.22 8.37
N ASP A 38 -5.78 -14.30 7.20
CA ASP A 38 -6.05 -15.57 6.49
C ASP A 38 -5.08 -15.82 5.33
N PHE A 39 -3.85 -15.33 5.48
CA PHE A 39 -2.82 -15.43 4.45
C PHE A 39 -2.17 -16.81 4.38
N GLN A 40 -1.62 -17.12 3.21
CA GLN A 40 -0.78 -18.28 2.93
C GLN A 40 0.69 -17.81 2.82
N ASN A 41 1.62 -18.78 2.72
CA ASN A 41 3.05 -18.45 2.61
C ASN A 41 3.38 -17.65 1.34
N ASP A 42 2.60 -17.82 0.29
CA ASP A 42 2.78 -17.15 -1.00
C ASP A 42 1.83 -15.98 -1.22
N SER A 43 1.13 -15.55 -0.18
CA SER A 43 0.23 -14.39 -0.28
C SER A 43 1.02 -13.11 -0.53
N ASP A 44 0.46 -12.24 -1.37
CA ASP A 44 0.99 -10.88 -1.57
C ASP A 44 0.62 -10.00 -0.38
N ILE A 45 1.49 -9.04 -0.09
CA ILE A 45 1.22 -8.01 0.93
C ILE A 45 0.66 -6.78 0.21
N ASP A 46 -0.65 -6.56 0.36
CA ASP A 46 -1.37 -5.50 -0.35
C ASP A 46 -1.35 -4.19 0.41
N ILE A 47 -0.86 -3.13 -0.23
CA ILE A 47 -0.83 -1.79 0.35
C ILE A 47 -1.35 -0.79 -0.67
N LEU A 48 -2.31 0.04 -0.25
CA LEU A 48 -2.82 1.16 -1.05
C LEU A 48 -2.15 2.44 -0.58
N ILE A 49 -1.53 3.16 -1.51
CA ILE A 49 -0.83 4.41 -1.26
C ILE A 49 -1.67 5.54 -1.87
N LEU A 50 -2.16 6.43 -1.03
CA LEU A 50 -3.00 7.55 -1.44
C LEU A 50 -2.17 8.83 -1.42
N LEU A 51 -2.06 9.48 -2.57
CA LEU A 51 -1.20 10.63 -2.75
C LEU A 51 -1.99 11.86 -3.18
N ASN A 52 -1.60 13.00 -2.64
CA ASN A 52 -2.06 14.31 -3.10
C ASN A 52 -1.13 14.83 -4.19
N VAL A 53 -1.23 14.20 -5.37
CA VAL A 53 -0.48 14.59 -6.56
C VAL A 53 -1.43 14.58 -7.76
N PRO A 54 -1.14 15.33 -8.83
CA PRO A 54 -1.96 15.31 -10.04
C PRO A 54 -2.09 13.90 -10.63
N LEU A 55 -3.22 13.61 -11.26
CA LEU A 55 -3.48 12.30 -11.87
C LEU A 55 -2.39 11.92 -12.88
N GLU A 56 -1.89 12.88 -13.64
CA GLU A 56 -0.83 12.66 -14.62
C GLU A 56 0.50 12.20 -14.01
N ASP A 57 0.70 12.42 -12.71
CA ASP A 57 1.94 12.05 -12.01
C ASP A 57 1.86 10.66 -11.34
N ILE A 58 0.69 10.04 -11.32
CA ILE A 58 0.50 8.76 -10.62
C ILE A 58 1.42 7.66 -11.17
N SER A 59 1.58 7.57 -12.48
CA SER A 59 2.45 6.56 -13.10
C SER A 59 3.91 6.71 -12.67
N SER A 60 4.43 7.93 -12.65
CA SER A 60 5.81 8.18 -12.23
C SER A 60 5.99 7.90 -10.74
N GLU A 61 5.00 8.25 -9.92
CA GLU A 61 5.05 7.95 -8.49
C GLU A 61 4.98 6.43 -8.22
N ARG A 62 4.19 5.70 -9.02
CA ARG A 62 4.16 4.23 -8.95
C ARG A 62 5.55 3.65 -9.22
N ASN A 63 6.24 4.14 -10.23
CA ASN A 63 7.58 3.66 -10.57
C ASN A 63 8.56 3.89 -9.42
N ARG A 64 8.47 5.00 -8.72
CA ARG A 64 9.31 5.28 -7.55
C ARG A 64 9.08 4.28 -6.43
N ILE A 65 7.82 4.00 -6.11
CA ILE A 65 7.48 3.10 -4.99
C ILE A 65 7.80 1.64 -5.35
N LEU A 66 7.73 1.27 -6.62
CA LEU A 66 8.07 -0.08 -7.06
C LEU A 66 9.56 -0.39 -6.83
N ASP A 67 10.45 0.57 -6.97
CA ASP A 67 11.87 0.38 -6.67
C ASP A 67 12.08 0.00 -5.20
N ILE A 68 11.36 0.64 -4.30
CA ILE A 68 11.41 0.34 -2.87
C ILE A 68 10.80 -1.02 -2.60
N SER A 69 9.65 -1.29 -3.21
CA SER A 69 8.95 -2.56 -3.10
C SER A 69 9.86 -3.72 -3.51
N ASP A 70 10.56 -3.59 -4.63
CA ASP A 70 11.46 -4.62 -5.14
C ASP A 70 12.62 -4.88 -4.17
N LYS A 71 13.18 -3.84 -3.58
CA LYS A 71 14.26 -3.99 -2.59
C LYS A 71 13.79 -4.74 -1.35
N LEU A 72 12.61 -4.41 -0.85
CA LEU A 72 12.04 -5.07 0.31
C LEU A 72 11.66 -6.51 0.01
N ASP A 73 11.15 -6.78 -1.18
CA ASP A 73 10.82 -8.14 -1.62
C ASP A 73 12.05 -9.05 -1.56
N LEU A 74 13.20 -8.54 -2.04
CA LEU A 74 14.45 -9.29 -1.99
C LEU A 74 14.97 -9.45 -0.55
N GLU A 75 14.89 -8.39 0.24
CA GLU A 75 15.41 -8.41 1.61
C GLU A 75 14.64 -9.36 2.52
N TYR A 76 13.31 -9.38 2.38
CA TYR A 76 12.43 -10.13 3.29
C TYR A 76 11.84 -11.40 2.67
N ASP A 77 12.15 -11.69 1.42
CA ASP A 77 11.60 -12.85 0.70
C ASP A 77 10.07 -12.84 0.73
N VAL A 78 9.48 -11.74 0.28
CA VAL A 78 8.03 -11.53 0.19
C VAL A 78 7.69 -10.92 -1.15
N VAL A 79 6.40 -10.75 -1.43
CA VAL A 79 5.91 -10.01 -2.58
C VAL A 79 4.99 -8.90 -2.08
N LEU A 80 5.45 -7.66 -2.20
CA LEU A 80 4.62 -6.48 -1.96
C LEU A 80 3.83 -6.16 -3.22
N ALA A 81 2.57 -5.82 -3.05
CA ALA A 81 1.69 -5.43 -4.14
C ALA A 81 1.17 -4.00 -3.90
N PRO A 82 2.01 -2.98 -4.15
CA PRO A 82 1.60 -1.59 -3.92
C PRO A 82 0.68 -1.10 -5.02
N VAL A 83 -0.40 -0.42 -4.62
CA VAL A 83 -1.31 0.27 -5.54
C VAL A 83 -1.27 1.75 -5.19
N VAL A 84 -0.91 2.59 -6.16
CA VAL A 84 -0.84 4.04 -5.98
C VAL A 84 -2.07 4.68 -6.61
N GLN A 85 -2.72 5.56 -5.88
CA GLN A 85 -3.90 6.26 -6.37
C GLN A 85 -3.92 7.71 -5.90
N ASN A 86 -4.52 8.58 -6.72
CA ASN A 86 -4.81 9.96 -6.34
C ASN A 86 -5.88 9.96 -5.25
N TYR A 87 -5.64 10.69 -4.17
CA TYR A 87 -6.51 10.69 -2.99
C TYR A 87 -7.91 11.20 -3.29
N GLU A 88 -8.03 12.30 -4.06
CA GLU A 88 -9.35 12.86 -4.41
C GLU A 88 -10.16 11.87 -5.25
N LEU A 89 -9.51 11.22 -6.21
CA LEU A 89 -10.16 10.21 -7.04
C LEU A 89 -10.63 9.03 -6.20
N TYR A 90 -9.82 8.57 -5.27
CA TYR A 90 -10.17 7.50 -4.36
C TYR A 90 -11.45 7.85 -3.58
N GLN A 91 -11.48 9.03 -2.96
CA GLN A 91 -12.65 9.48 -2.20
C GLN A 91 -13.88 9.61 -3.08
N LYS A 92 -13.73 10.12 -4.29
CA LYS A 92 -14.83 10.30 -5.23
C LYS A 92 -15.49 8.97 -5.60
N TYR A 93 -14.70 7.91 -5.75
CA TYR A 93 -15.19 6.63 -6.23
C TYR A 93 -15.53 5.62 -5.13
N ILE A 94 -15.25 5.91 -3.86
CA ILE A 94 -15.66 5.01 -2.75
C ILE A 94 -17.15 4.62 -2.86
N PRO A 95 -18.11 5.54 -3.11
CA PRO A 95 -19.52 5.16 -3.13
C PRO A 95 -19.89 4.17 -4.22
N VAL A 96 -19.08 4.02 -5.28
CA VAL A 96 -19.41 3.16 -6.43
C VAL A 96 -18.39 2.06 -6.67
N SER A 97 -17.26 2.05 -6.00
CA SER A 97 -16.22 1.05 -6.20
C SER A 97 -16.25 0.00 -5.09
N SER A 98 -16.59 -1.24 -5.46
CA SER A 98 -16.57 -2.34 -4.49
C SER A 98 -15.18 -2.59 -3.94
N PHE A 99 -14.13 -2.40 -4.75
CA PHE A 99 -12.75 -2.54 -4.31
C PHE A 99 -12.41 -1.52 -3.22
N TYR A 100 -12.72 -0.23 -3.45
CA TYR A 100 -12.44 0.81 -2.47
C TYR A 100 -13.28 0.65 -1.20
N GLN A 101 -14.53 0.20 -1.34
CA GLN A 101 -15.38 -0.09 -0.19
C GLN A 101 -14.80 -1.22 0.66
N ASN A 102 -14.26 -2.27 0.03
CA ASN A 102 -13.60 -3.36 0.75
C ASN A 102 -12.34 -2.88 1.46
N VAL A 103 -11.54 -2.03 0.80
CA VAL A 103 -10.34 -1.45 1.41
C VAL A 103 -10.71 -0.62 2.64
N GLU A 104 -11.76 0.21 2.54
CA GLU A 104 -12.22 1.03 3.68
C GLU A 104 -12.72 0.17 4.84
N ARG A 105 -13.44 -0.91 4.54
CA ARG A 105 -14.03 -1.78 5.56
C ARG A 105 -13.01 -2.67 6.24
N GLU A 106 -12.11 -3.28 5.48
CA GLU A 106 -11.19 -4.30 5.95
C GLU A 106 -9.77 -3.78 6.20
N GLY A 107 -9.43 -2.65 5.62
CA GLY A 107 -8.06 -2.14 5.64
C GLY A 107 -7.66 -1.59 6.99
N VAL A 108 -6.34 -1.65 7.23
CA VAL A 108 -5.71 -1.07 8.42
C VAL A 108 -4.92 0.15 7.95
N LYS A 109 -5.26 1.31 8.49
CA LYS A 109 -4.55 2.55 8.16
C LYS A 109 -3.21 2.57 8.89
N ILE A 110 -2.13 2.67 8.12
CA ILE A 110 -0.77 2.71 8.65
C ILE A 110 -0.31 4.16 8.82
N ALA A 111 -0.79 5.02 7.95
CA ALA A 111 -0.48 6.46 8.00
C ALA A 111 -1.64 7.26 7.43
#